data_0174b037e9a40f56883bf8235b9c3efb
#
_entry.id   0174b037e9a40f56883bf8235b9c3efb
#
_cell.length_a   1.000
_cell.length_b   1.000
_cell.length_c   1.000
_cell.angle_alpha   90.00
_cell.angle_beta   90.00
_cell.angle_gamma   90.00
#
_symmetry.space_group_name_H-M   'P 1'
#
loop_
_entity.id
_entity.type
_entity.pdbx_description
1 polymer ?
#
loop_
_entity_poly.entity_id
_entity_poly.type
_entity_poly.pdbx_seq_one_letter_code
_entity_poly.pdbx_strand_id
1 'polypeptide(L)'
;MTNDILKLLMVAFVVLVSLLTGRPALQAAKSERFRPALGFGEAFAAGIFLGAGLIHMLGDAQSSFDDAKVSYPFAMVICGGIMLMLLWIEHWANHEVEHVSANSKLLPLTVVLMLSIHSVLMGAAFGISSSLVMTVVIFIAVLAHKGSASFALGLELGRSSFSRVSAWRLFLLFVIMFPIGALLGESVSTAADAHPLVEASISAAAAGTFLFFGTLHGLASTPLIQRCCNQREFVAALGGFVVMAVVAIWT
;
A
#
# COMPACT_ATOMS: atom_id res chain seq x y z
N MET A 1 -17.03 24.31 4.19
CA MET A 1 -17.25 24.02 5.63
C MET A 1 -17.74 22.59 5.90
N THR A 2 -18.86 22.13 5.31
CA THR A 2 -19.34 20.75 5.49
C THR A 2 -18.43 19.70 4.84
N ASN A 3 -17.91 19.94 3.63
CA ASN A 3 -17.02 19.01 2.94
C ASN A 3 -15.65 18.88 3.62
N ASP A 4 -15.10 19.96 4.15
CA ASP A 4 -13.79 19.95 4.82
C ASP A 4 -13.83 19.16 6.13
N ILE A 5 -14.93 19.31 6.89
CA ILE A 5 -15.15 18.52 8.11
C ILE A 5 -15.29 17.03 7.75
N LEU A 6 -16.01 16.71 6.69
CA LEU A 6 -16.18 15.32 6.24
C LEU A 6 -14.84 14.71 5.80
N LYS A 7 -14.03 15.42 5.00
CA LYS A 7 -12.67 14.99 4.63
C LYS A 7 -11.82 14.75 5.88
N LEU A 8 -11.85 15.66 6.85
CA LEU A 8 -11.10 15.50 8.10
C LEU A 8 -11.52 14.25 8.87
N LEU A 9 -12.82 13.99 8.97
CA LEU A 9 -13.34 12.77 9.61
C LEU A 9 -12.92 11.50 8.88
N MET A 10 -12.92 11.51 7.53
CA MET A 10 -12.45 10.40 6.72
C MET A 10 -10.95 10.15 6.93
N VAL A 11 -10.12 11.20 6.95
CA VAL A 11 -8.68 11.09 7.25
C VAL A 11 -8.46 10.51 8.65
N ALA A 12 -9.19 11.01 9.66
CA ALA A 12 -9.10 10.49 11.02
C ALA A 12 -9.51 9.01 11.10
N PHE A 13 -10.51 8.60 10.33
CA PHE A 13 -10.94 7.21 10.26
C PHE A 13 -9.88 6.30 9.59
N VAL A 14 -9.23 6.75 8.53
CA VAL A 14 -8.11 6.03 7.88
C VAL A 14 -6.95 5.85 8.88
N VAL A 15 -6.61 6.89 9.65
CA VAL A 15 -5.60 6.81 10.72
C VAL A 15 -6.00 5.79 11.77
N LEU A 16 -7.26 5.82 12.23
CA LEU A 16 -7.78 4.87 13.21
C LEU A 16 -7.68 3.42 12.72
N VAL A 17 -8.12 3.15 11.49
CA VAL A 17 -8.01 1.80 10.87
C VAL A 17 -6.55 1.37 10.78
N SER A 18 -5.64 2.26 10.37
CA SER A 18 -4.21 1.96 10.32
C SER A 18 -3.65 1.55 11.69
N LEU A 19 -4.04 2.26 12.75
CA LEU A 19 -3.61 1.95 14.11
C LEU A 19 -4.23 0.64 14.62
N LEU A 20 -5.51 0.39 14.34
CA LEU A 20 -6.23 -0.80 14.78
C LEU A 20 -5.70 -2.09 14.12
N THR A 21 -5.23 -2.00 12.88
CA THR A 21 -4.72 -3.17 12.15
C THR A 21 -3.21 -3.37 12.34
N GLY A 22 -2.42 -2.31 12.28
CA GLY A 22 -0.96 -2.42 12.30
C GLY A 22 -0.37 -2.59 13.70
N ARG A 23 -0.94 -1.93 14.73
CA ARG A 23 -0.44 -2.06 16.11
C ARG A 23 -0.51 -3.49 16.65
N PRO A 24 -1.64 -4.21 16.54
CA PRO A 24 -1.69 -5.62 16.95
C PRO A 24 -0.73 -6.50 16.16
N ALA A 25 -0.60 -6.29 14.84
CA ALA A 25 0.33 -7.03 14.00
C ALA A 25 1.78 -6.84 14.46
N LEU A 26 2.20 -5.60 14.73
CA LEU A 26 3.54 -5.29 15.24
C LEU A 26 3.81 -5.95 16.59
N GLN A 27 2.82 -5.99 17.48
CA GLN A 27 2.97 -6.60 18.80
C GLN A 27 2.99 -8.13 18.76
N ALA A 28 2.19 -8.73 17.88
CA ALA A 28 2.03 -10.17 17.76
C ALA A 28 3.07 -10.83 16.84
N ALA A 29 3.85 -10.06 16.10
CA ALA A 29 4.72 -10.52 15.01
C ALA A 29 5.70 -11.65 15.40
N LYS A 30 6.21 -11.65 16.64
CA LYS A 30 7.14 -12.65 17.18
C LYS A 30 6.46 -13.75 17.99
N SER A 31 5.13 -13.75 18.08
CA SER A 31 4.38 -14.71 18.90
C SER A 31 4.07 -15.97 18.11
N GLU A 32 4.62 -17.10 18.54
CA GLU A 32 4.32 -18.41 17.95
C GLU A 32 2.83 -18.77 18.01
N ARG A 33 2.12 -18.31 19.06
CA ARG A 33 0.69 -18.56 19.24
C ARG A 33 -0.15 -17.97 18.08
N PHE A 34 0.24 -16.81 17.58
CA PHE A 34 -0.50 -16.11 16.52
C PHE A 34 0.04 -16.37 15.13
N ARG A 35 1.12 -17.12 14.99
CA ARG A 35 1.79 -17.39 13.72
C ARG A 35 0.85 -17.87 12.59
N PRO A 36 -0.08 -18.82 12.84
CA PRO A 36 -1.02 -19.24 11.76
C PRO A 36 -2.00 -18.14 11.35
N ALA A 37 -2.48 -17.33 12.31
CA ALA A 37 -3.39 -16.22 12.02
C ALA A 37 -2.67 -15.08 11.30
N LEU A 38 -1.40 -14.82 11.66
CA LEU A 38 -0.57 -13.82 10.99
C LEU A 38 -0.26 -14.22 9.53
N GLY A 39 0.07 -15.50 9.27
CA GLY A 39 0.28 -16.00 7.90
C GLY A 39 -0.98 -15.90 7.03
N PHE A 40 -2.15 -16.20 7.60
CA PHE A 40 -3.42 -15.98 6.92
C PHE A 40 -3.64 -14.48 6.58
N GLY A 41 -3.36 -13.58 7.54
CA GLY A 41 -3.46 -12.14 7.34
C GLY A 41 -2.47 -11.60 6.28
N GLU A 42 -1.25 -12.14 6.23
CA GLU A 42 -0.25 -11.80 5.20
C GLU A 42 -0.73 -12.21 3.81
N ALA A 43 -1.21 -13.43 3.65
CA ALA A 43 -1.75 -13.90 2.39
C ALA A 43 -2.96 -13.06 1.95
N PHE A 44 -3.87 -12.74 2.88
CA PHE A 44 -5.01 -11.86 2.61
C PHE A 44 -4.55 -10.47 2.16
N ALA A 45 -3.59 -9.87 2.87
CA ALA A 45 -3.04 -8.56 2.52
C ALA A 45 -2.37 -8.58 1.13
N ALA A 46 -1.63 -9.63 0.80
CA ALA A 46 -1.04 -9.80 -0.52
C ALA A 46 -2.11 -9.87 -1.63
N GLY A 47 -3.23 -10.57 -1.39
CA GLY A 47 -4.39 -10.57 -2.28
C GLY A 47 -5.01 -9.18 -2.46
N ILE A 48 -5.18 -8.42 -1.38
CA ILE A 48 -5.64 -7.02 -1.43
C ILE A 48 -4.69 -6.17 -2.27
N PHE A 49 -3.38 -6.27 -2.07
CA PHE A 49 -2.40 -5.51 -2.85
C PHE A 49 -2.43 -5.87 -4.33
N LEU A 50 -2.54 -7.15 -4.64
CA LEU A 50 -2.64 -7.61 -6.03
C LEU A 50 -3.90 -7.06 -6.71
N GLY A 51 -5.06 -7.13 -6.04
CA GLY A 51 -6.32 -6.61 -6.55
C GLY A 51 -6.30 -5.07 -6.68
N ALA A 52 -5.82 -4.36 -5.66
CA ALA A 52 -5.71 -2.90 -5.69
C ALA A 52 -4.77 -2.41 -6.80
N GLY A 53 -3.61 -3.06 -6.94
CA GLY A 53 -2.64 -2.71 -7.97
C GLY A 53 -3.14 -2.96 -9.39
N LEU A 54 -3.70 -4.15 -9.66
CA LEU A 54 -4.11 -4.52 -11.01
C LEU A 54 -5.44 -3.89 -11.44
N ILE A 55 -6.45 -3.95 -10.57
CA ILE A 55 -7.83 -3.66 -10.98
C ILE A 55 -8.13 -2.18 -10.79
N HIS A 56 -7.84 -1.63 -9.61
CA HIS A 56 -8.18 -0.25 -9.29
C HIS A 56 -7.12 0.72 -9.83
N MET A 57 -5.87 0.68 -9.33
CA MET A 57 -4.88 1.72 -9.63
C MET A 57 -4.36 1.69 -11.06
N LEU A 58 -4.00 0.50 -11.58
CA LEU A 58 -3.49 0.39 -12.95
C LEU A 58 -4.61 0.59 -13.97
N GLY A 59 -5.82 0.09 -13.66
CA GLY A 59 -7.01 0.31 -14.49
C GLY A 59 -7.35 1.78 -14.63
N ASP A 60 -7.43 2.51 -13.51
CA ASP A 60 -7.73 3.96 -13.49
C ASP A 60 -6.65 4.78 -14.19
N ALA A 61 -5.37 4.45 -13.95
CA ALA A 61 -4.26 5.10 -14.63
C ALA A 61 -4.34 4.91 -16.15
N GLN A 62 -4.61 3.70 -16.62
CA GLN A 62 -4.74 3.40 -18.05
C GLN A 62 -5.92 4.17 -18.65
N SER A 63 -7.08 4.16 -17.99
CA SER A 63 -8.26 4.93 -18.43
C SER A 63 -7.95 6.43 -18.59
N SER A 64 -7.23 7.02 -17.63
CA SER A 64 -6.82 8.43 -17.69
C SER A 64 -5.87 8.73 -18.85
N PHE A 65 -4.95 7.82 -19.20
CA PHE A 65 -4.10 7.95 -20.37
C PHE A 65 -4.89 7.82 -21.67
N ASP A 66 -5.87 6.90 -21.72
CA ASP A 66 -6.75 6.70 -22.88
C ASP A 66 -7.64 7.92 -23.13
N ASP A 67 -8.22 8.51 -22.09
CA ASP A 67 -9.01 9.74 -22.14
C ASP A 67 -8.19 10.93 -22.65
N ALA A 68 -6.91 10.97 -22.31
CA ALA A 68 -5.95 11.94 -22.83
C ALA A 68 -5.48 11.62 -24.28
N LYS A 69 -6.03 10.58 -24.91
CA LYS A 69 -5.67 10.11 -26.29
C LYS A 69 -4.19 9.72 -26.45
N VAL A 70 -3.58 9.21 -25.39
CA VAL A 70 -2.21 8.70 -25.41
C VAL A 70 -2.26 7.23 -25.79
N SER A 71 -1.84 6.88 -26.99
CA SER A 71 -1.93 5.52 -27.54
C SER A 71 -0.89 4.54 -27.00
N TYR A 72 0.16 5.05 -26.33
CA TYR A 72 1.22 4.20 -25.76
C TYR A 72 0.85 3.77 -24.32
N PRO A 73 1.07 2.52 -23.90
CA PRO A 73 0.66 2.00 -22.60
C PRO A 73 1.56 2.50 -21.46
N PHE A 74 1.63 3.81 -21.24
CA PHE A 74 2.49 4.42 -20.20
C PHE A 74 2.15 3.93 -18.79
N ALA A 75 0.89 3.71 -18.47
CA ALA A 75 0.50 3.20 -17.16
C ALA A 75 1.20 1.86 -16.85
N MET A 76 1.21 0.94 -17.82
CA MET A 76 1.84 -0.38 -17.66
C MET A 76 3.35 -0.28 -17.59
N VAL A 77 3.96 0.61 -18.39
CA VAL A 77 5.42 0.82 -18.40
C VAL A 77 5.89 1.43 -17.09
N ILE A 78 5.19 2.45 -16.57
CA ILE A 78 5.50 3.08 -15.27
C ILE A 78 5.34 2.04 -14.15
N CYS A 79 4.21 1.34 -14.13
CA CYS A 79 3.93 0.30 -13.14
C CYS A 79 5.02 -0.78 -13.11
N GLY A 80 5.35 -1.36 -14.27
CA GLY A 80 6.40 -2.37 -14.40
C GLY A 80 7.78 -1.83 -14.05
N GLY A 81 8.10 -0.60 -14.46
CA GLY A 81 9.36 0.08 -14.13
C GLY A 81 9.55 0.27 -12.62
N ILE A 82 8.49 0.73 -11.92
CA ILE A 82 8.51 0.87 -10.45
C ILE A 82 8.66 -0.50 -9.78
N MET A 83 7.90 -1.52 -10.23
CA MET A 83 8.02 -2.88 -9.69
C MET A 83 9.44 -3.43 -9.81
N LEU A 84 10.09 -3.26 -10.97
CA LEU A 84 11.47 -3.69 -11.21
C LEU A 84 12.48 -2.86 -10.40
N MET A 85 12.26 -1.56 -10.28
CA MET A 85 13.09 -0.68 -9.44
C MET A 85 13.05 -1.13 -7.97
N LEU A 86 11.88 -1.47 -7.45
CA LEU A 86 11.72 -1.95 -6.08
C LEU A 86 12.37 -3.32 -5.88
N LEU A 87 12.23 -4.23 -6.86
CA LEU A 87 12.91 -5.52 -6.85
C LEU A 87 14.45 -5.33 -6.83
N TRP A 88 14.96 -4.38 -7.60
CA TRP A 88 16.40 -4.06 -7.61
C TRP A 88 16.86 -3.52 -6.24
N ILE A 89 16.08 -2.62 -5.62
CA ILE A 89 16.38 -2.09 -4.28
C ILE A 89 16.35 -3.21 -3.23
N GLU A 90 15.37 -4.12 -3.29
CA GLU A 90 15.29 -5.27 -2.38
C GLU A 90 16.48 -6.23 -2.59
N HIS A 91 16.84 -6.50 -3.84
CA HIS A 91 17.99 -7.31 -4.16
C HIS A 91 19.29 -6.72 -3.60
N TRP A 92 19.48 -5.42 -3.77
CA TRP A 92 20.63 -4.71 -3.20
C TRP A 92 20.64 -4.73 -1.67
N ALA A 93 19.48 -4.51 -1.03
CA ALA A 93 19.36 -4.59 0.41
C ALA A 93 19.65 -6.00 0.96
N ASN A 94 19.22 -7.05 0.26
CA ASN A 94 19.51 -8.44 0.62
C ASN A 94 21.01 -8.77 0.44
N HIS A 95 21.65 -8.28 -0.60
CA HIS A 95 23.09 -8.44 -0.81
C HIS A 95 23.91 -7.88 0.37
N GLU A 96 23.54 -6.71 0.88
CA GLU A 96 24.16 -6.10 2.07
C GLU A 96 23.93 -6.95 3.34
N VAL A 97 22.76 -7.59 3.48
CA VAL A 97 22.47 -8.50 4.61
C VAL A 97 23.39 -9.72 4.60
N GLU A 98 23.59 -10.33 3.43
CA GLU A 98 24.41 -11.55 3.32
C GLU A 98 25.90 -11.27 3.54
N HIS A 99 26.42 -10.11 3.10
CA HIS A 99 27.85 -9.83 3.09
C HIS A 99 28.34 -8.91 4.22
N VAL A 100 27.47 -8.08 4.81
CA VAL A 100 27.87 -7.07 5.79
C VAL A 100 27.33 -7.35 7.18
N SER A 101 26.06 -7.73 7.34
CA SER A 101 25.47 -8.00 8.65
C SER A 101 24.14 -8.76 8.53
N ALA A 102 24.07 -9.92 9.20
CA ALA A 102 22.84 -10.72 9.36
C ALA A 102 21.69 -9.97 10.08
N ASN A 103 21.96 -8.80 10.64
CA ASN A 103 21.00 -7.95 11.37
C ASN A 103 20.68 -6.64 10.62
N SER A 104 20.75 -6.65 9.28
CA SER A 104 20.47 -5.44 8.50
C SER A 104 19.05 -4.92 8.75
N LYS A 105 18.97 -3.62 8.98
CA LYS A 105 17.72 -2.87 9.10
C LYS A 105 17.26 -2.30 7.76
N LEU A 106 18.01 -2.54 6.69
CA LEU A 106 17.78 -1.93 5.38
C LEU A 106 16.44 -2.39 4.79
N LEU A 107 16.19 -3.70 4.76
CA LEU A 107 14.97 -4.24 4.18
C LEU A 107 13.70 -3.69 4.82
N PRO A 108 13.50 -3.75 6.16
CA PRO A 108 12.32 -3.15 6.77
C PRO A 108 12.23 -1.63 6.58
N LEU A 109 13.38 -0.93 6.52
CA LEU A 109 13.40 0.50 6.26
C LEU A 109 12.96 0.84 4.84
N THR A 110 13.37 0.03 3.87
CA THR A 110 12.93 0.15 2.47
C THR A 110 11.41 -0.03 2.36
N VAL A 111 10.84 -1.04 3.04
CA VAL A 111 9.39 -1.27 3.11
C VAL A 111 8.66 -0.05 3.71
N VAL A 112 9.17 0.49 4.83
CA VAL A 112 8.62 1.73 5.43
C VAL A 112 8.63 2.88 4.44
N LEU A 113 9.75 3.10 3.77
CA LEU A 113 9.89 4.21 2.81
C LEU A 113 8.91 4.08 1.66
N MET A 114 8.84 2.90 1.03
CA MET A 114 7.97 2.62 -0.11
C MET A 114 6.50 2.81 0.23
N LEU A 115 6.04 2.21 1.34
CA LEU A 115 4.65 2.35 1.78
C LEU A 115 4.34 3.76 2.27
N SER A 116 5.33 4.50 2.79
CA SER A 116 5.17 5.91 3.17
C SER A 116 4.99 6.80 1.96
N ILE A 117 5.81 6.63 0.91
CA ILE A 117 5.64 7.35 -0.36
C ILE A 117 4.27 7.05 -0.96
N HIS A 118 3.90 5.77 -1.08
CA HIS A 118 2.57 5.36 -1.53
C HIS A 118 1.46 6.05 -0.71
N SER A 119 1.62 6.10 0.61
CA SER A 119 0.64 6.71 1.52
C SER A 119 0.47 8.23 1.30
N VAL A 120 1.58 8.95 1.02
CA VAL A 120 1.53 10.37 0.65
C VAL A 120 0.81 10.56 -0.67
N LEU A 121 1.12 9.75 -1.68
CA LEU A 121 0.50 9.85 -3.02
C LEU A 121 -1.02 9.62 -2.95
N MET A 122 -1.46 8.59 -2.22
CA MET A 122 -2.89 8.32 -2.01
C MET A 122 -3.58 9.42 -1.20
N GLY A 123 -2.89 9.96 -0.19
CA GLY A 123 -3.38 11.13 0.55
C GLY A 123 -3.52 12.34 -0.35
N ALA A 124 -2.55 12.61 -1.22
CA ALA A 124 -2.59 13.72 -2.16
C ALA A 124 -3.76 13.59 -3.14
N ALA A 125 -3.97 12.43 -3.75
CA ALA A 125 -5.12 12.16 -4.60
C ALA A 125 -6.44 12.40 -3.87
N PHE A 126 -6.56 11.95 -2.60
CA PHE A 126 -7.71 12.22 -1.76
C PHE A 126 -7.91 13.73 -1.49
N GLY A 127 -6.82 14.47 -1.22
CA GLY A 127 -6.85 15.91 -0.93
C GLY A 127 -7.27 16.75 -2.14
N ILE A 128 -6.76 16.42 -3.33
CA ILE A 128 -7.07 17.12 -4.59
C ILE A 128 -8.55 16.99 -4.97
N SER A 129 -9.20 15.89 -4.61
CA SER A 129 -10.60 15.62 -4.99
C SER A 129 -11.54 16.73 -4.53
N SER A 130 -12.21 17.38 -5.47
CA SER A 130 -13.17 18.46 -5.22
C SER A 130 -14.63 17.99 -5.16
N SER A 131 -14.94 16.87 -5.83
CA SER A 131 -16.26 16.26 -5.85
C SER A 131 -16.50 15.39 -4.63
N LEU A 132 -17.63 15.56 -3.95
CA LEU A 132 -17.99 14.69 -2.81
C LEU A 132 -18.06 13.22 -3.22
N VAL A 133 -18.62 12.93 -4.38
CA VAL A 133 -18.74 11.55 -4.89
C VAL A 133 -17.35 10.95 -5.07
N MET A 134 -16.44 11.65 -5.75
CA MET A 134 -15.08 11.20 -5.98
C MET A 134 -14.32 11.03 -4.64
N THR A 135 -14.49 11.97 -3.70
CA THR A 135 -13.88 11.88 -2.36
C THR A 135 -14.33 10.60 -1.63
N VAL A 136 -15.62 10.25 -1.69
CA VAL A 136 -16.14 9.01 -1.08
C VAL A 136 -15.59 7.78 -1.78
N VAL A 137 -15.53 7.78 -3.11
CA VAL A 137 -14.99 6.68 -3.92
C VAL A 137 -13.52 6.42 -3.55
N ILE A 138 -12.69 7.46 -3.57
CA ILE A 138 -11.27 7.35 -3.17
C ILE A 138 -11.14 6.89 -1.71
N PHE A 139 -11.98 7.42 -0.81
CA PHE A 139 -11.98 7.00 0.59
C PHE A 139 -12.25 5.50 0.77
N ILE A 140 -13.25 4.95 0.08
CA ILE A 140 -13.58 3.52 0.12
C ILE A 140 -12.41 2.69 -0.42
N ALA A 141 -11.84 3.09 -1.56
CA ALA A 141 -10.69 2.43 -2.14
C ALA A 141 -9.48 2.43 -1.18
N VAL A 142 -9.13 3.59 -0.63
CA VAL A 142 -8.04 3.73 0.35
C VAL A 142 -8.31 2.85 1.57
N LEU A 143 -9.52 2.90 2.11
CA LEU A 143 -9.88 2.15 3.31
C LEU A 143 -9.72 0.63 3.11
N ALA A 144 -10.12 0.13 1.94
CA ALA A 144 -10.06 -1.29 1.60
C ALA A 144 -8.62 -1.84 1.63
N HIS A 145 -7.62 -1.07 1.20
CA HIS A 145 -6.23 -1.53 1.18
C HIS A 145 -5.35 -0.96 2.30
N LYS A 146 -5.71 0.16 2.93
CA LYS A 146 -4.88 0.80 3.97
C LYS A 146 -4.76 -0.04 5.23
N GLY A 147 -5.83 -0.74 5.62
CA GLY A 147 -5.80 -1.69 6.73
C GLY A 147 -4.79 -2.81 6.49
N SER A 148 -4.81 -3.39 5.29
CA SER A 148 -3.87 -4.44 4.86
C SER A 148 -2.43 -3.95 4.81
N ALA A 149 -2.17 -2.74 4.28
CA ALA A 149 -0.85 -2.12 4.25
C ALA A 149 -0.31 -1.86 5.67
N SER A 150 -1.16 -1.38 6.58
CA SER A 150 -0.80 -1.15 7.98
C SER A 150 -0.51 -2.46 8.71
N PHE A 151 -1.30 -3.51 8.45
CA PHE A 151 -1.07 -4.84 8.99
C PHE A 151 0.27 -5.43 8.51
N ALA A 152 0.51 -5.42 7.20
CA ALA A 152 1.74 -5.95 6.61
C ALA A 152 2.98 -5.22 7.13
N LEU A 153 2.97 -3.87 7.17
CA LEU A 153 4.06 -3.08 7.71
C LEU A 153 4.26 -3.31 9.21
N GLY A 154 3.18 -3.41 9.99
CA GLY A 154 3.25 -3.72 11.41
C GLY A 154 3.93 -5.06 11.67
N LEU A 155 3.60 -6.06 10.86
CA LEU A 155 4.18 -7.40 10.96
C LEU A 155 5.67 -7.40 10.57
N GLU A 156 6.04 -6.74 9.47
CA GLU A 156 7.43 -6.59 9.02
C GLU A 156 8.30 -5.90 10.09
N LEU A 157 7.85 -4.75 10.61
CA LEU A 157 8.56 -4.02 11.66
C LEU A 157 8.63 -4.83 12.97
N GLY A 158 7.59 -5.58 13.31
CA GLY A 158 7.58 -6.43 14.49
C GLY A 158 8.54 -7.60 14.39
N ARG A 159 8.79 -8.15 13.21
CA ARG A 159 9.78 -9.23 12.95
C ARG A 159 11.21 -8.70 12.84
N SER A 160 11.37 -7.43 12.50
CA SER A 160 12.68 -6.80 12.27
C SER A 160 13.58 -6.80 13.51
N SER A 161 14.84 -6.39 13.32
CA SER A 161 15.83 -6.17 14.36
C SER A 161 15.73 -4.81 15.05
N PHE A 162 14.73 -4.00 14.71
CA PHE A 162 14.49 -2.73 15.39
C PHE A 162 14.04 -2.92 16.84
N SER A 163 14.44 -1.97 17.71
CA SER A 163 13.84 -1.89 19.04
C SER A 163 12.34 -1.61 18.94
N ARG A 164 11.55 -2.05 19.92
CA ARG A 164 10.10 -1.83 19.94
C ARG A 164 9.74 -0.34 19.77
N VAL A 165 10.52 0.54 20.37
CA VAL A 165 10.33 2.00 20.28
C VAL A 165 10.59 2.51 18.86
N SER A 166 11.69 2.05 18.23
CA SER A 166 12.03 2.44 16.86
C SER A 166 11.02 1.90 15.85
N ALA A 167 10.62 0.64 15.98
CA ALA A 167 9.58 0.03 15.13
C ALA A 167 8.26 0.79 15.23
N TRP A 168 7.86 1.19 16.45
CA TRP A 168 6.66 1.99 16.66
C TRP A 168 6.77 3.39 16.04
N ARG A 169 7.93 4.06 16.17
CA ARG A 169 8.15 5.37 15.54
C ARG A 169 8.08 5.30 14.02
N LEU A 170 8.69 4.29 13.40
CA LEU A 170 8.62 4.06 11.95
C LEU A 170 7.19 3.75 11.48
N PHE A 171 6.45 2.97 12.25
CA PHE A 171 5.05 2.69 11.97
C PHE A 171 4.20 3.97 12.05
N LEU A 172 4.39 4.80 13.07
CA LEU A 172 3.69 6.10 13.20
C LEU A 172 4.07 7.06 12.07
N LEU A 173 5.32 7.07 11.63
CA LEU A 173 5.75 7.83 10.46
C LEU A 173 4.91 7.44 9.24
N PHE A 174 4.76 6.15 8.94
CA PHE A 174 3.92 5.69 7.85
C PHE A 174 2.44 6.09 8.01
N VAL A 175 1.89 6.00 9.22
CA VAL A 175 0.48 6.36 9.48
C VAL A 175 0.22 7.84 9.20
N ILE A 176 1.16 8.73 9.57
CA ILE A 176 1.03 10.19 9.42
C ILE A 176 1.22 10.65 7.96
N MET A 177 1.82 9.82 7.09
CA MET A 177 2.06 10.17 5.69
C MET A 177 0.76 10.38 4.89
N PHE A 178 -0.30 9.67 5.20
CA PHE A 178 -1.59 9.86 4.54
C PHE A 178 -2.22 11.23 4.87
N PRO A 179 -2.36 11.65 6.14
CA PRO A 179 -2.76 13.02 6.49
C PRO A 179 -1.90 14.10 5.85
N ILE A 180 -0.56 13.93 5.85
CA ILE A 180 0.35 14.87 5.20
C ILE A 180 0.05 14.95 3.70
N GLY A 181 -0.10 13.81 3.03
CA GLY A 181 -0.49 13.77 1.62
C GLY A 181 -1.81 14.49 1.36
N ALA A 182 -2.82 14.26 2.20
CA ALA A 182 -4.13 14.91 2.06
C ALA A 182 -4.04 16.45 2.17
N LEU A 183 -3.26 16.95 3.12
CA LEU A 183 -3.01 18.38 3.26
C LEU A 183 -2.24 18.97 2.07
N LEU A 184 -1.23 18.25 1.56
CA LEU A 184 -0.48 18.65 0.37
C LEU A 184 -1.39 18.69 -0.86
N GLY A 185 -2.22 17.66 -1.06
CA GLY A 185 -3.17 17.61 -2.16
C GLY A 185 -4.20 18.74 -2.12
N GLU A 186 -4.77 19.03 -0.95
CA GLU A 186 -5.69 20.16 -0.75
C GLU A 186 -5.02 21.49 -1.08
N SER A 187 -3.76 21.69 -0.66
CA SER A 187 -3.03 22.94 -0.95
C SER A 187 -2.70 23.12 -2.44
N VAL A 188 -2.46 22.02 -3.16
CA VAL A 188 -2.19 22.05 -4.62
C VAL A 188 -3.47 22.23 -5.40
N SER A 189 -4.59 21.69 -4.97
CA SER A 189 -5.89 21.82 -5.66
C SER A 189 -6.32 23.28 -5.80
N THR A 190 -5.89 24.14 -4.88
CA THR A 190 -6.16 25.60 -4.93
C THR A 190 -5.20 26.37 -5.85
N ALA A 191 -4.09 25.76 -6.28
CA ALA A 191 -3.00 26.45 -6.98
C ALA A 191 -2.82 26.05 -8.45
N ALA A 192 -3.31 24.89 -8.89
CA ALA A 192 -3.14 24.42 -10.27
C ALA A 192 -4.25 23.46 -10.68
N ASP A 193 -4.71 23.58 -11.93
CA ASP A 193 -5.42 22.49 -12.63
C ASP A 193 -4.43 21.29 -12.69
N ALA A 194 -4.59 20.33 -11.80
CA ALA A 194 -3.75 19.14 -11.78
C ALA A 194 -3.83 18.44 -13.14
N HIS A 195 -2.70 18.34 -13.83
CA HIS A 195 -2.67 17.78 -15.18
C HIS A 195 -3.07 16.29 -15.11
N PRO A 196 -4.12 15.82 -15.78
CA PRO A 196 -4.62 14.44 -15.63
C PRO A 196 -3.55 13.36 -15.82
N LEU A 197 -2.54 13.63 -16.68
CA LEU A 197 -1.42 12.72 -16.92
C LEU A 197 -0.46 12.59 -15.73
N VAL A 198 -0.36 13.62 -14.88
CA VAL A 198 0.45 13.55 -13.65
C VAL A 198 -0.23 12.64 -12.63
N GLU A 199 -1.54 12.80 -12.46
CA GLU A 199 -2.32 11.93 -11.57
C GLU A 199 -2.29 10.48 -12.04
N ALA A 200 -2.50 10.23 -13.36
CA ALA A 200 -2.39 8.91 -13.96
C ALA A 200 -1.00 8.27 -13.74
N SER A 201 0.08 9.05 -13.89
CA SER A 201 1.45 8.58 -13.68
C SER A 201 1.71 8.20 -12.21
N ILE A 202 1.19 9.00 -11.28
CA ILE A 202 1.28 8.74 -9.83
C ILE A 202 0.50 7.46 -9.48
N SER A 203 -0.71 7.29 -10.01
CA SER A 203 -1.53 6.09 -9.81
C SER A 203 -0.84 4.85 -10.37
N ALA A 204 -0.26 4.92 -11.58
CA ALA A 204 0.51 3.84 -12.18
C ALA A 204 1.75 3.47 -11.35
N ALA A 205 2.45 4.46 -10.80
CA ALA A 205 3.59 4.22 -9.90
C ALA A 205 3.15 3.55 -8.59
N ALA A 206 2.03 3.99 -8.02
CA ALA A 206 1.42 3.38 -6.84
C ALA A 206 0.99 1.93 -7.11
N ALA A 207 0.42 1.64 -8.30
CA ALA A 207 0.11 0.28 -8.73
C ALA A 207 1.36 -0.61 -8.73
N GLY A 208 2.48 -0.14 -9.28
CA GLY A 208 3.76 -0.86 -9.28
C GLY A 208 4.25 -1.21 -7.87
N THR A 209 4.09 -0.31 -6.90
CA THR A 209 4.42 -0.60 -5.49
C THR A 209 3.55 -1.71 -4.92
N PHE A 210 2.24 -1.69 -5.20
CA PHE A 210 1.33 -2.71 -4.70
C PHE A 210 1.51 -4.06 -5.37
N LEU A 211 1.79 -4.09 -6.67
CA LEU A 211 2.13 -5.34 -7.35
C LEU A 211 3.42 -5.96 -6.80
N PHE A 212 4.42 -5.14 -6.50
CA PHE A 212 5.63 -5.62 -5.83
C PHE A 212 5.31 -6.27 -4.48
N PHE A 213 4.55 -5.58 -3.60
CA PHE A 213 4.17 -6.12 -2.30
C PHE A 213 3.18 -7.27 -2.39
N GLY A 214 2.28 -7.28 -3.36
CA GLY A 214 1.31 -8.35 -3.56
C GLY A 214 1.91 -9.63 -4.15
N THR A 215 3.06 -9.55 -4.81
CA THR A 215 3.67 -10.70 -5.51
C THR A 215 5.07 -11.02 -5.00
N LEU A 216 6.08 -10.26 -5.39
CA LEU A 216 7.49 -10.58 -5.19
C LEU A 216 7.90 -10.53 -3.72
N HIS A 217 7.44 -9.54 -2.97
CA HIS A 217 7.76 -9.40 -1.55
C HIS A 217 6.77 -10.17 -0.67
N GLY A 218 5.46 -9.96 -0.83
CA GLY A 218 4.42 -10.51 0.01
C GLY A 218 4.20 -12.00 -0.19
N LEU A 219 3.72 -12.44 -1.36
CA LEU A 219 3.44 -13.86 -1.61
C LEU A 219 4.68 -14.73 -1.55
N ALA A 220 5.84 -14.24 -2.02
CA ALA A 220 7.09 -15.00 -1.97
C ALA A 220 7.55 -15.28 -0.53
N SER A 221 7.25 -14.39 0.42
CA SER A 221 7.58 -14.55 1.84
C SER A 221 6.57 -15.42 2.61
N THR A 222 5.38 -15.68 2.03
CA THR A 222 4.33 -16.47 2.69
C THR A 222 4.61 -17.97 2.63
N PRO A 223 4.11 -18.75 3.62
CA PRO A 223 4.11 -20.21 3.55
C PRO A 223 3.38 -20.77 2.32
N LEU A 224 2.54 -19.98 1.65
CA LEU A 224 1.83 -20.37 0.42
C LEU A 224 2.79 -20.84 -0.68
N ILE A 225 3.89 -20.11 -0.90
CA ILE A 225 4.90 -20.46 -1.91
C ILE A 225 5.98 -21.37 -1.33
N GLN A 226 6.35 -21.18 -0.06
CA GLN A 226 7.43 -21.91 0.59
C GLN A 226 7.05 -23.32 1.02
N ARG A 227 5.77 -23.62 1.21
CA ARG A 227 5.25 -24.94 1.64
C ARG A 227 4.17 -25.43 0.72
N CYS A 228 4.36 -26.62 0.15
CA CYS A 228 3.33 -27.28 -0.64
C CYS A 228 2.02 -27.45 0.16
N CYS A 229 0.88 -27.23 -0.52
CA CYS A 229 -0.47 -27.65 -0.10
C CYS A 229 -1.12 -26.82 1.02
N ASN A 230 -0.78 -25.56 1.23
CA ASN A 230 -1.48 -24.72 2.20
C ASN A 230 -2.69 -23.99 1.56
N GLN A 231 -3.80 -24.73 1.45
CA GLN A 231 -5.04 -24.20 0.86
C GLN A 231 -5.64 -23.01 1.61
N ARG A 232 -5.42 -22.91 2.94
CA ARG A 232 -5.98 -21.84 3.76
C ARG A 232 -5.41 -20.46 3.38
N GLU A 233 -4.12 -20.38 3.14
CA GLU A 233 -3.47 -19.13 2.72
C GLU A 233 -3.81 -18.78 1.29
N PHE A 234 -3.96 -19.78 0.40
CA PHE A 234 -4.46 -19.55 -0.95
C PHE A 234 -5.87 -18.94 -0.94
N VAL A 235 -6.78 -19.51 -0.14
CA VAL A 235 -8.14 -18.96 0.02
C VAL A 235 -8.12 -17.56 0.61
N ALA A 236 -7.20 -17.28 1.55
CA ALA A 236 -7.03 -15.93 2.10
C ALA A 236 -6.58 -14.93 1.03
N ALA A 237 -5.57 -15.27 0.23
CA ALA A 237 -5.09 -14.42 -0.87
C ALA A 237 -6.20 -14.20 -1.92
N LEU A 238 -6.90 -15.25 -2.31
CA LEU A 238 -8.04 -15.16 -3.22
C LEU A 238 -9.15 -14.28 -2.63
N GLY A 239 -9.45 -14.43 -1.33
CA GLY A 239 -10.43 -13.60 -0.61
C GLY A 239 -10.05 -12.13 -0.63
N GLY A 240 -8.78 -11.79 -0.37
CA GLY A 240 -8.27 -10.42 -0.46
C GLY A 240 -8.41 -9.83 -1.86
N PHE A 241 -8.03 -10.60 -2.88
CA PHE A 241 -8.19 -10.19 -4.28
C PHE A 241 -9.66 -9.94 -4.65
N VAL A 242 -10.57 -10.86 -4.28
CA VAL A 242 -12.01 -10.72 -4.53
C VAL A 242 -12.60 -9.51 -3.83
N VAL A 243 -12.18 -9.21 -2.61
CA VAL A 243 -12.62 -7.98 -1.89
C VAL A 243 -12.29 -6.75 -2.71
N MET A 244 -11.06 -6.64 -3.24
CA MET A 244 -10.67 -5.50 -4.07
C MET A 244 -11.39 -5.49 -5.43
N ALA A 245 -11.60 -6.66 -6.04
CA ALA A 245 -12.38 -6.75 -7.27
C ALA A 245 -13.82 -6.28 -7.09
N VAL A 246 -14.42 -6.58 -5.93
CA VAL A 246 -15.77 -6.08 -5.58
C VAL A 246 -15.76 -4.58 -5.32
N VAL A 247 -14.79 -4.07 -4.57
CA VAL A 247 -14.66 -2.62 -4.31
C VAL A 247 -14.48 -1.86 -5.61
N ALA A 248 -13.70 -2.39 -6.55
CA ALA A 248 -13.46 -1.75 -7.85
C ALA A 248 -14.70 -1.63 -8.76
N ILE A 249 -15.83 -2.25 -8.40
CA ILE A 249 -17.11 -2.02 -9.12
C ILE A 249 -17.63 -0.60 -8.90
N TRP A 250 -17.28 0.00 -7.76
CA TRP A 250 -17.74 1.34 -7.37
C TRP A 250 -16.64 2.40 -7.37
N THR A 251 -15.40 2.03 -7.55
CA THR A 251 -14.24 2.92 -7.61
C THR A 251 -13.64 2.93 -8.99
#